data_e90f67ff2ff12b38e8e2c8181383d0e3
#
_entry.id   e90f67ff2ff12b38e8e2c8181383d0e3
#
_cell.length_a   1.000
_cell.length_b   1.000
_cell.length_c   1.000
_cell.angle_alpha   90.00
_cell.angle_beta   90.00
_cell.angle_gamma   90.00
#
_symmetry.space_group_name_H-M   'P 1'
#
loop_
_entity.id
_entity.type
_entity.pdbx_description
1 polymer ?
#
loop_
_entity_poly.entity_id
_entity_poly.type
_entity_poly.pdbx_seq_one_letter_code
_entity_poly.pdbx_strand_id
1 'polypeptide(L)'
;MKILVTGAKGFVGKNLCAQLKNIKDGKVRCYGDLIIECIYEYDLDSTPEQLDAWCKDCDFVFNLAGVNRPKNPEEFMKGNFGFATTLLNTLKSHKNNCPVMISSSIQATLAGRFGNSEYGRSKKAGEELMFEYGKETGAQVLVYRFPNLFGKWCRPNYNSAVATFCNNIANDFPIQVNDPSVDMELLYIDDLVDEMIGALKGESHRCEFDGVETVPTATGRYCYVPTIHKVKLGEIVDLLRQFAEMPKTLMIPEIPNYSFAKKLYSTFLSYLPKEKAIFDLKMNIDDRGSFTELVHTINCGQVSINISKPGISKASTGIIPSGNSSLSSVVMDLSNRERKEPMK
;
A
#
# COMPACT_ATOMS: atom_id res chain seq x y z
N MET A 1 12.89 17.77 -10.92
CA MET A 1 11.78 18.19 -10.05
C MET A 1 12.20 18.04 -8.61
N LYS A 2 11.96 19.07 -7.76
CA LYS A 2 12.22 19.09 -6.32
C LYS A 2 10.90 18.98 -5.58
N ILE A 3 10.73 17.98 -4.75
CA ILE A 3 9.46 17.61 -4.14
C ILE A 3 9.54 17.78 -2.63
N LEU A 4 8.63 18.57 -2.05
CA LEU A 4 8.48 18.71 -0.62
C LEU A 4 7.38 17.77 -0.11
N VAL A 5 7.74 16.89 0.83
CA VAL A 5 6.82 15.97 1.49
C VAL A 5 6.77 16.32 2.97
N THR A 6 5.64 16.84 3.47
CA THR A 6 5.44 17.05 4.90
C THR A 6 4.78 15.83 5.53
N GLY A 7 5.09 15.53 6.80
CA GLY A 7 4.69 14.27 7.41
C GLY A 7 5.41 13.07 6.79
N ALA A 8 6.64 13.27 6.33
CA ALA A 8 7.44 12.30 5.59
C ALA A 8 7.71 10.99 6.34
N LYS A 9 7.75 11.03 7.68
CA LYS A 9 7.94 9.85 8.55
C LYS A 9 6.63 9.17 8.96
N GLY A 10 5.48 9.74 8.58
CA GLY A 10 4.15 9.15 8.75
C GLY A 10 3.93 7.95 7.83
N PHE A 11 2.79 7.25 7.99
CA PHE A 11 2.46 6.07 7.19
C PHE A 11 2.47 6.35 5.68
N VAL A 12 1.73 7.36 5.22
CA VAL A 12 1.67 7.71 3.79
C VAL A 12 2.99 8.30 3.33
N GLY A 13 3.57 9.23 4.12
CA GLY A 13 4.83 9.89 3.79
C GLY A 13 5.99 8.92 3.57
N LYS A 14 6.15 7.92 4.45
CA LYS A 14 7.17 6.87 4.31
C LYS A 14 7.06 6.10 3.00
N ASN A 15 5.83 5.69 2.64
CA ASN A 15 5.60 4.93 1.42
C ASN A 15 5.88 5.78 0.18
N LEU A 16 5.40 7.04 0.17
CA LEU A 16 5.66 7.98 -0.91
C LEU A 16 7.15 8.27 -1.06
N CYS A 17 7.83 8.66 0.03
CA CYS A 17 9.27 8.97 -0.02
C CYS A 17 10.11 7.78 -0.48
N ALA A 18 9.76 6.55 -0.04
CA ALA A 18 10.45 5.35 -0.51
C ALA A 18 10.29 5.15 -2.02
N GLN A 19 9.09 5.35 -2.56
CA GLN A 19 8.84 5.20 -4.00
C GLN A 19 9.49 6.32 -4.80
N LEU A 20 9.43 7.57 -4.35
CA LEU A 20 10.13 8.69 -4.98
C LEU A 20 11.65 8.46 -5.03
N LYS A 21 12.24 7.90 -3.97
CA LYS A 21 13.66 7.49 -3.96
C LYS A 21 13.95 6.39 -4.97
N ASN A 22 13.08 5.38 -5.09
CA ASN A 22 13.22 4.32 -6.08
C ASN A 22 13.18 4.86 -7.52
N ILE A 23 12.32 5.84 -7.79
CA ILE A 23 12.26 6.52 -9.10
C ILE A 23 13.56 7.31 -9.33
N LYS A 24 13.97 8.14 -8.37
CA LYS A 24 15.20 8.93 -8.42
C LYS A 24 16.44 8.06 -8.69
N ASP A 25 16.51 6.89 -8.05
CA ASP A 25 17.62 5.93 -8.18
C ASP A 25 17.51 5.07 -9.45
N GLY A 26 16.50 5.25 -10.30
CA GLY A 26 16.28 4.45 -11.50
C GLY A 26 15.92 2.98 -11.26
N LYS A 27 15.49 2.63 -10.03
CA LYS A 27 15.09 1.26 -9.67
C LYS A 27 13.70 0.88 -10.19
N VAL A 28 12.87 1.86 -10.52
CA VAL A 28 11.51 1.69 -11.03
C VAL A 28 11.36 2.44 -12.34
N ARG A 29 10.85 1.74 -13.38
CA ARG A 29 10.76 2.27 -14.75
C ARG A 29 9.32 2.52 -15.22
N CYS A 30 8.32 2.12 -14.46
CA CYS A 30 6.91 2.20 -14.87
C CYS A 30 6.33 3.62 -14.88
N TYR A 31 7.05 4.61 -14.32
CA TYR A 31 6.57 6.01 -14.26
C TYR A 31 7.10 6.90 -15.39
N GLY A 32 7.74 6.32 -16.41
CA GLY A 32 8.23 7.04 -17.57
C GLY A 32 9.42 7.96 -17.26
N ASP A 33 9.42 9.15 -17.88
CA ASP A 33 10.55 10.09 -17.82
C ASP A 33 10.49 11.05 -16.62
N LEU A 34 9.87 10.65 -15.49
CA LEU A 34 9.83 11.47 -14.29
C LEU A 34 11.22 11.59 -13.66
N ILE A 35 11.83 12.77 -13.76
CA ILE A 35 13.14 13.06 -13.20
C ILE A 35 12.99 13.77 -11.85
N ILE A 36 13.40 13.08 -10.78
CA ILE A 36 13.40 13.62 -9.41
C ILE A 36 14.82 14.06 -9.05
N GLU A 37 15.00 15.35 -8.83
CA GLU A 37 16.26 15.95 -8.44
C GLU A 37 16.48 15.85 -6.93
N CYS A 38 15.46 16.28 -6.15
CA CYS A 38 15.52 16.32 -4.70
C CYS A 38 14.19 15.95 -4.08
N ILE A 39 14.25 15.34 -2.88
CA ILE A 39 13.08 15.03 -2.02
C ILE A 39 13.36 15.68 -0.67
N TYR A 40 12.57 16.69 -0.33
CA TYR A 40 12.60 17.38 0.95
C TYR A 40 11.64 16.71 1.91
N GLU A 41 12.16 16.02 2.92
CA GLU A 41 11.39 15.22 3.89
C GLU A 41 11.19 16.01 5.17
N TYR A 42 10.09 16.78 5.26
CA TYR A 42 9.76 17.57 6.45
C TYR A 42 8.90 16.77 7.44
N ASP A 43 9.33 16.74 8.71
CA ASP A 43 8.59 16.08 9.80
C ASP A 43 8.84 16.80 11.14
N LEU A 44 8.38 16.23 12.26
CA LEU A 44 8.44 16.84 13.60
C LEU A 44 9.85 17.19 14.10
N ASP A 45 10.88 16.57 13.56
CA ASP A 45 12.29 16.85 13.86
C ASP A 45 12.94 17.85 12.88
N SER A 46 12.18 18.37 11.93
CA SER A 46 12.63 19.42 11.00
C SER A 46 12.45 20.81 11.63
N THR A 47 13.27 21.77 11.16
CA THR A 47 13.23 23.15 11.67
C THR A 47 12.40 24.09 10.79
N PRO A 48 11.91 25.23 11.32
CA PRO A 48 11.23 26.24 10.52
C PRO A 48 12.10 26.79 9.38
N GLU A 49 13.40 26.91 9.56
CA GLU A 49 14.35 27.39 8.54
C GLU A 49 14.46 26.39 7.38
N GLN A 50 14.38 25.08 7.66
CA GLN A 50 14.31 24.06 6.62
C GLN A 50 13.00 24.17 5.82
N LEU A 51 11.85 24.40 6.49
CA LEU A 51 10.59 24.61 5.80
C LEU A 51 10.67 25.82 4.88
N ASP A 52 11.20 26.95 5.37
CA ASP A 52 11.36 28.19 4.61
C ASP A 52 12.22 27.97 3.36
N ALA A 53 13.41 27.37 3.53
CA ALA A 53 14.33 27.10 2.43
C ALA A 53 13.70 26.15 1.37
N TRP A 54 12.99 25.11 1.80
CA TRP A 54 12.39 24.12 0.90
C TRP A 54 11.13 24.65 0.20
N CYS A 55 10.33 25.49 0.87
CA CYS A 55 9.20 26.18 0.25
C CYS A 55 9.64 27.17 -0.84
N LYS A 56 10.82 27.76 -0.72
CA LYS A 56 11.39 28.63 -1.75
C LYS A 56 11.77 27.87 -3.03
N ASP A 57 12.15 26.59 -2.92
CA ASP A 57 12.87 25.86 -3.96
C ASP A 57 12.08 24.66 -4.53
N CYS A 58 10.96 24.25 -3.91
CA CYS A 58 10.21 23.08 -4.36
C CYS A 58 9.34 23.38 -5.59
N ASP A 59 9.20 22.34 -6.44
CA ASP A 59 8.33 22.33 -7.62
C ASP A 59 6.97 21.71 -7.36
N PHE A 60 6.82 20.95 -6.26
CA PHE A 60 5.57 20.30 -5.85
C PHE A 60 5.57 20.05 -4.34
N VAL A 61 4.42 20.16 -3.71
CA VAL A 61 4.24 19.90 -2.27
C VAL A 61 3.21 18.80 -2.04
N PHE A 62 3.60 17.75 -1.31
CA PHE A 62 2.67 16.80 -0.68
C PHE A 62 2.50 17.15 0.79
N ASN A 63 1.39 17.78 1.14
CA ASN A 63 1.06 18.08 2.53
C ASN A 63 0.34 16.89 3.19
N LEU A 64 1.14 15.98 3.78
CA LEU A 64 0.69 14.77 4.47
C LEU A 64 0.76 14.89 5.98
N ALA A 65 1.34 15.98 6.49
CA ALA A 65 1.38 16.25 7.91
C ALA A 65 -0.04 16.41 8.47
N GLY A 66 -0.29 15.79 9.60
CA GLY A 66 -1.58 15.88 10.27
C GLY A 66 -1.65 15.05 11.53
N VAL A 67 -2.58 15.43 12.41
CA VAL A 67 -2.86 14.78 13.69
C VAL A 67 -4.13 13.96 13.57
N ASN A 68 -4.05 12.65 13.92
CA ASN A 68 -5.18 11.72 13.81
C ASN A 68 -5.75 11.28 15.18
N ARG A 69 -4.91 11.26 16.23
CA ARG A 69 -5.30 10.87 17.59
C ARG A 69 -4.57 11.74 18.62
N PRO A 70 -5.00 12.99 18.77
CA PRO A 70 -4.45 13.86 19.79
C PRO A 70 -4.93 13.46 21.18
N LYS A 71 -4.26 13.99 22.20
CA LYS A 71 -4.72 13.88 23.58
C LYS A 71 -5.91 14.81 23.84
N ASN A 72 -5.89 15.99 23.24
CA ASN A 72 -6.93 17.00 23.35
C ASN A 72 -7.54 17.33 21.98
N PRO A 73 -8.88 17.51 21.85
CA PRO A 73 -9.53 17.82 20.58
C PRO A 73 -8.99 19.07 19.88
N GLU A 74 -8.54 20.08 20.64
CA GLU A 74 -7.96 21.33 20.10
C GLU A 74 -6.70 21.08 19.25
N GLU A 75 -5.96 20.02 19.53
CA GLU A 75 -4.77 19.64 18.78
C GLU A 75 -5.09 19.25 17.34
N PHE A 76 -6.33 18.82 17.04
CA PHE A 76 -6.76 18.59 15.65
C PHE A 76 -6.68 19.87 14.83
N MET A 77 -7.22 20.98 15.34
CA MET A 77 -7.19 22.24 14.61
C MET A 77 -5.77 22.77 14.49
N LYS A 78 -4.99 22.73 15.56
CA LYS A 78 -3.60 23.19 15.56
C LYS A 78 -2.73 22.36 14.59
N GLY A 79 -2.84 21.03 14.62
CA GLY A 79 -2.00 20.13 13.82
C GLY A 79 -2.43 20.03 12.35
N ASN A 80 -3.74 20.07 12.06
CA ASN A 80 -4.23 19.94 10.68
C ASN A 80 -4.36 21.28 9.97
N PHE A 81 -5.10 22.22 10.55
CA PHE A 81 -5.32 23.54 9.97
C PHE A 81 -4.14 24.50 10.20
N GLY A 82 -3.61 24.57 11.44
CA GLY A 82 -2.54 25.49 11.78
C GLY A 82 -1.25 25.24 11.01
N PHE A 83 -0.82 23.98 10.89
CA PHE A 83 0.36 23.67 10.09
C PHE A 83 0.14 23.94 8.59
N ALA A 84 -1.02 23.61 8.03
CA ALA A 84 -1.35 23.93 6.64
C ALA A 84 -1.29 25.46 6.40
N THR A 85 -1.77 26.26 7.34
CA THR A 85 -1.68 27.73 7.29
C THR A 85 -0.21 28.20 7.24
N THR A 86 0.65 27.65 8.10
CA THR A 86 2.08 27.97 8.12
C THR A 86 2.73 27.64 6.78
N LEU A 87 2.52 26.43 6.26
CA LEU A 87 3.06 25.98 4.98
C LEU A 87 2.66 26.91 3.83
N LEU A 88 1.36 27.19 3.68
CA LEU A 88 0.84 28.03 2.59
C LEU A 88 1.32 29.49 2.70
N ASN A 89 1.41 30.04 3.91
CA ASN A 89 1.96 31.38 4.12
C ASN A 89 3.46 31.43 3.76
N THR A 90 4.22 30.37 4.05
CA THR A 90 5.63 30.29 3.66
C THR A 90 5.78 30.23 2.14
N LEU A 91 4.97 29.43 1.43
CA LEU A 91 4.96 29.42 -0.04
C LEU A 91 4.61 30.80 -0.62
N LYS A 92 3.57 31.46 -0.06
CA LYS A 92 3.19 32.84 -0.48
C LYS A 92 4.32 33.86 -0.27
N SER A 93 5.03 33.82 0.85
CA SER A 93 6.14 34.72 1.13
C SER A 93 7.26 34.64 0.09
N HIS A 94 7.49 33.44 -0.43
CA HIS A 94 8.46 33.18 -1.52
C HIS A 94 7.88 33.34 -2.93
N LYS A 95 6.59 33.67 -3.05
CA LYS A 95 5.86 33.73 -4.35
C LYS A 95 5.98 32.40 -5.13
N ASN A 96 6.07 31.29 -4.40
CA ASN A 96 6.12 29.97 -4.99
C ASN A 96 4.70 29.42 -5.16
N ASN A 97 4.21 29.38 -6.40
CA ASN A 97 2.89 28.92 -6.77
C ASN A 97 2.92 27.48 -7.30
N CYS A 98 3.85 26.65 -6.84
CA CYS A 98 3.90 25.25 -7.22
C CYS A 98 2.60 24.50 -6.79
N PRO A 99 2.25 23.39 -7.47
CA PRO A 99 1.11 22.57 -7.08
C PRO A 99 1.23 22.07 -5.64
N VAL A 100 0.11 22.10 -4.90
CA VAL A 100 0.04 21.61 -3.52
C VAL A 100 -1.07 20.57 -3.39
N MET A 101 -0.71 19.36 -2.96
CA MET A 101 -1.64 18.30 -2.60
C MET A 101 -1.83 18.25 -1.09
N ILE A 102 -3.08 18.09 -0.63
CA ILE A 102 -3.39 17.83 0.77
C ILE A 102 -4.08 16.49 0.97
N SER A 103 -3.62 15.71 1.97
CA SER A 103 -4.31 14.55 2.47
C SER A 103 -5.47 14.95 3.38
N SER A 104 -6.70 14.89 2.85
CA SER A 104 -7.92 15.04 3.63
C SER A 104 -8.52 13.66 3.96
N SER A 105 -9.74 13.62 4.42
CA SER A 105 -10.44 12.40 4.83
C SER A 105 -11.89 12.46 4.39
N ILE A 106 -12.47 11.29 4.11
CA ILE A 106 -13.92 11.16 3.90
C ILE A 106 -14.73 11.72 5.08
N GLN A 107 -14.16 11.78 6.30
CA GLN A 107 -14.78 12.38 7.45
C GLN A 107 -15.00 13.89 7.30
N ALA A 108 -14.26 14.56 6.41
CA ALA A 108 -14.44 15.99 6.10
C ALA A 108 -15.75 16.30 5.35
N THR A 109 -16.45 15.28 4.84
CA THR A 109 -17.82 15.44 4.30
C THR A 109 -18.79 15.90 5.38
N LEU A 110 -18.55 15.54 6.65
CA LEU A 110 -19.44 15.73 7.79
C LEU A 110 -20.85 15.15 7.55
N ALA A 111 -20.96 14.14 6.69
CA ALA A 111 -22.21 13.47 6.35
C ALA A 111 -22.35 12.15 7.08
N GLY A 112 -23.59 11.69 7.29
CA GLY A 112 -23.91 10.42 7.94
C GLY A 112 -23.22 10.27 9.30
N ARG A 113 -22.53 9.17 9.52
CA ARG A 113 -21.82 8.87 10.79
C ARG A 113 -20.71 9.86 11.15
N PHE A 114 -20.31 10.72 10.22
CA PHE A 114 -19.23 11.68 10.42
C PHE A 114 -19.71 13.09 10.83
N GLY A 115 -21.03 13.30 10.99
CA GLY A 115 -21.60 14.63 11.28
C GLY A 115 -21.02 15.33 12.51
N ASN A 116 -20.58 14.57 13.52
CA ASN A 116 -19.99 15.10 14.76
C ASN A 116 -18.47 14.88 14.86
N SER A 117 -17.77 14.61 13.75
CA SER A 117 -16.34 14.37 13.76
C SER A 117 -15.53 15.64 13.91
N GLU A 118 -14.88 15.84 15.07
CA GLU A 118 -13.91 16.94 15.29
C GLU A 118 -12.73 16.85 14.33
N TYR A 119 -12.25 15.61 14.10
CA TYR A 119 -11.24 15.35 13.08
C TYR A 119 -11.73 15.76 11.68
N GLY A 120 -12.97 15.38 11.32
CA GLY A 120 -13.59 15.78 10.06
C GLY A 120 -13.67 17.31 9.90
N ARG A 121 -14.09 18.02 10.97
CA ARG A 121 -14.12 19.49 10.97
C ARG A 121 -12.74 20.11 10.75
N SER A 122 -11.70 19.59 11.40
CA SER A 122 -10.33 20.10 11.22
C SER A 122 -9.79 19.86 9.81
N LYS A 123 -10.11 18.69 9.20
CA LYS A 123 -9.75 18.40 7.82
C LYS A 123 -10.51 19.30 6.85
N LYS A 124 -11.80 19.52 7.04
CA LYS A 124 -12.61 20.43 6.23
C LYS A 124 -12.08 21.86 6.26
N ALA A 125 -11.69 22.35 7.43
CA ALA A 125 -11.07 23.68 7.55
C ALA A 125 -9.76 23.78 6.73
N GLY A 126 -8.95 22.71 6.72
CA GLY A 126 -7.76 22.63 5.88
C GLY A 126 -8.08 22.59 4.37
N GLU A 127 -9.17 21.93 3.97
CA GLU A 127 -9.62 21.94 2.57
C GLU A 127 -10.02 23.33 2.09
N GLU A 128 -10.83 24.06 2.88
CA GLU A 128 -11.25 25.42 2.54
C GLU A 128 -10.05 26.36 2.44
N LEU A 129 -9.09 26.26 3.36
CA LEU A 129 -7.84 27.02 3.31
C LEU A 129 -7.06 26.75 2.02
N MET A 130 -7.00 25.50 1.56
CA MET A 130 -6.34 25.12 0.30
C MET A 130 -7.05 25.75 -0.90
N PHE A 131 -8.37 25.72 -0.95
CA PHE A 131 -9.14 26.29 -2.05
C PHE A 131 -9.01 27.83 -2.10
N GLU A 132 -9.00 28.50 -0.93
CA GLU A 132 -8.74 29.94 -0.85
C GLU A 132 -7.32 30.26 -1.35
N TYR A 133 -6.32 29.51 -0.92
CA TYR A 133 -4.95 29.66 -1.39
C TYR A 133 -4.84 29.52 -2.91
N GLY A 134 -5.45 28.48 -3.51
CA GLY A 134 -5.45 28.28 -4.96
C GLY A 134 -6.13 29.43 -5.71
N LYS A 135 -7.24 29.97 -5.17
CA LYS A 135 -7.95 31.13 -5.74
C LYS A 135 -7.11 32.40 -5.65
N GLU A 136 -6.40 32.62 -4.55
CA GLU A 136 -5.59 33.82 -4.30
C GLU A 136 -4.31 33.84 -5.14
N THR A 137 -3.63 32.69 -5.26
CA THR A 137 -2.29 32.61 -5.86
C THR A 137 -2.26 32.09 -7.28
N GLY A 138 -3.35 31.45 -7.74
CA GLY A 138 -3.39 30.70 -8.99
C GLY A 138 -2.68 29.34 -8.93
N ALA A 139 -2.19 28.92 -7.77
CA ALA A 139 -1.56 27.62 -7.60
C ALA A 139 -2.60 26.49 -7.79
N GLN A 140 -2.17 25.40 -8.43
CA GLN A 140 -2.99 24.19 -8.52
C GLN A 140 -3.09 23.53 -7.16
N VAL A 141 -4.32 23.29 -6.68
CA VAL A 141 -4.56 22.57 -5.44
C VAL A 141 -5.23 21.24 -5.70
N LEU A 142 -4.77 20.19 -5.01
CA LEU A 142 -5.23 18.82 -5.12
C LEU A 142 -5.68 18.33 -3.75
N VAL A 143 -7.00 18.27 -3.55
CA VAL A 143 -7.61 17.91 -2.26
C VAL A 143 -8.15 16.50 -2.34
N TYR A 144 -7.46 15.54 -1.69
CA TYR A 144 -7.84 14.13 -1.65
C TYR A 144 -8.54 13.76 -0.34
N ARG A 145 -9.78 13.29 -0.40
CA ARG A 145 -10.50 12.73 0.74
C ARG A 145 -10.32 11.21 0.77
N PHE A 146 -9.40 10.74 1.60
CA PHE A 146 -9.12 9.31 1.70
C PHE A 146 -10.14 8.57 2.56
N PRO A 147 -10.55 7.33 2.17
CA PRO A 147 -11.19 6.37 3.05
C PRO A 147 -10.16 5.77 4.02
N ASN A 148 -10.47 4.61 4.62
CA ASN A 148 -9.50 3.92 5.46
C ASN A 148 -8.33 3.38 4.63
N LEU A 149 -7.12 3.71 5.04
CA LEU A 149 -5.89 3.27 4.37
C LEU A 149 -5.36 1.99 5.02
N PHE A 150 -4.75 1.11 4.20
CA PHE A 150 -4.02 -0.06 4.67
C PHE A 150 -2.79 -0.33 3.81
N GLY A 151 -1.82 -1.05 4.37
CA GLY A 151 -0.58 -1.42 3.68
C GLY A 151 0.61 -1.50 4.63
N LYS A 152 1.79 -1.76 4.05
CA LYS A 152 3.05 -1.85 4.78
C LYS A 152 3.35 -0.57 5.57
N TRP A 153 3.97 -0.72 6.76
CA TRP A 153 4.36 0.36 7.68
C TRP A 153 3.21 1.13 8.32
N CYS A 154 1.96 0.72 8.15
CA CYS A 154 0.86 1.25 8.93
C CYS A 154 1.00 0.81 10.39
N ARG A 155 0.89 1.75 11.33
CA ARG A 155 1.08 1.46 12.76
C ARG A 155 -0.08 0.61 13.30
N PRO A 156 0.19 -0.61 13.82
CA PRO A 156 -0.85 -1.41 14.47
C PRO A 156 -1.31 -0.78 15.79
N ASN A 157 -2.51 -1.13 16.24
CA ASN A 157 -3.12 -0.62 17.46
C ASN A 157 -3.22 0.93 17.50
N TYR A 158 -3.34 1.55 16.34
CA TYR A 158 -3.47 3.01 16.21
C TYR A 158 -4.77 3.39 15.46
N ASN A 159 -4.78 3.44 14.14
CA ASN A 159 -5.95 3.91 13.35
C ASN A 159 -6.42 2.92 12.28
N SER A 160 -5.83 1.74 12.18
CA SER A 160 -6.18 0.77 11.15
C SER A 160 -6.49 -0.59 11.77
N ALA A 161 -7.72 -1.05 11.59
CA ALA A 161 -8.12 -2.41 11.95
C ALA A 161 -7.28 -3.44 11.16
N VAL A 162 -7.08 -3.21 9.86
CA VAL A 162 -6.28 -4.10 9.00
C VAL A 162 -4.85 -4.24 9.53
N ALA A 163 -4.17 -3.13 9.85
CA ALA A 163 -2.81 -3.16 10.40
C ALA A 163 -2.77 -3.91 11.75
N THR A 164 -3.77 -3.70 12.60
CA THR A 164 -3.88 -4.36 13.90
C THR A 164 -4.08 -5.86 13.72
N PHE A 165 -4.98 -6.29 12.83
CA PHE A 165 -5.23 -7.71 12.57
C PHE A 165 -4.04 -8.39 11.91
N CYS A 166 -3.40 -7.77 10.93
CA CYS A 166 -2.18 -8.28 10.31
C CYS A 166 -1.08 -8.50 11.36
N ASN A 167 -0.82 -7.48 12.20
CA ASN A 167 0.19 -7.58 13.24
C ASN A 167 -0.14 -8.67 14.26
N ASN A 168 -1.38 -8.71 14.74
CA ASN A 168 -1.76 -9.63 15.79
C ASN A 168 -1.74 -11.08 15.31
N ILE A 169 -2.30 -11.36 14.13
CA ILE A 169 -2.29 -12.72 13.57
C ILE A 169 -0.87 -13.16 13.22
N ALA A 170 -0.04 -12.28 12.65
CA ALA A 170 1.36 -12.58 12.36
C ALA A 170 2.19 -12.91 13.59
N ASN A 171 1.83 -12.36 14.76
CA ASN A 171 2.53 -12.54 16.03
C ASN A 171 1.78 -13.45 17.04
N ASP A 172 0.75 -14.19 16.60
CA ASP A 172 -0.09 -15.08 17.43
C ASP A 172 -0.79 -14.36 18.60
N PHE A 173 -1.05 -13.06 18.46
CA PHE A 173 -1.82 -12.31 19.43
C PHE A 173 -3.33 -12.45 19.14
N PRO A 174 -4.18 -12.39 20.18
CA PRO A 174 -5.61 -12.45 19.98
C PRO A 174 -6.13 -11.23 19.20
N ILE A 175 -7.16 -11.45 18.41
CA ILE A 175 -7.94 -10.41 17.76
C ILE A 175 -9.36 -10.41 18.27
N GLN A 176 -9.97 -9.24 18.36
CA GLN A 176 -11.37 -9.07 18.70
C GLN A 176 -12.10 -8.47 17.49
N VAL A 177 -13.13 -9.18 17.04
CA VAL A 177 -14.03 -8.73 15.98
C VAL A 177 -15.42 -8.60 16.58
N ASN A 178 -15.87 -7.37 16.80
CA ASN A 178 -17.16 -7.12 17.45
C ASN A 178 -18.33 -7.44 16.51
N ASP A 179 -18.22 -7.06 15.24
CA ASP A 179 -19.22 -7.33 14.21
C ASP A 179 -18.50 -7.63 12.88
N PRO A 180 -18.49 -8.90 12.44
CA PRO A 180 -17.85 -9.30 11.18
C PRO A 180 -18.59 -8.81 9.93
N SER A 181 -19.85 -8.37 10.06
CA SER A 181 -20.67 -7.92 8.93
C SER A 181 -20.43 -6.47 8.52
N VAL A 182 -19.60 -5.72 9.28
CA VAL A 182 -19.32 -4.32 9.02
C VAL A 182 -18.62 -4.17 7.67
N ASP A 183 -19.20 -3.33 6.80
CA ASP A 183 -18.60 -2.97 5.51
C ASP A 183 -17.47 -1.96 5.71
N MET A 184 -16.32 -2.26 5.10
CA MET A 184 -15.12 -1.43 5.10
C MET A 184 -14.80 -0.95 3.70
N GLU A 185 -14.63 0.36 3.54
CA GLU A 185 -14.02 0.95 2.35
C GLU A 185 -12.53 1.15 2.62
N LEU A 186 -11.70 0.47 1.83
CA LEU A 186 -10.27 0.37 2.05
C LEU A 186 -9.50 0.78 0.79
N LEU A 187 -8.52 1.66 0.97
CA LEU A 187 -7.59 2.08 -0.06
C LEU A 187 -6.19 1.53 0.27
N TYR A 188 -5.62 0.79 -0.67
CA TYR A 188 -4.27 0.24 -0.54
C TYR A 188 -3.21 1.31 -0.74
N ILE A 189 -2.17 1.27 0.09
CA ILE A 189 -1.15 2.34 0.12
C ILE A 189 -0.39 2.49 -1.21
N ASP A 190 -0.11 1.41 -1.94
CA ASP A 190 0.62 1.53 -3.18
C ASP A 190 -0.27 2.10 -4.30
N ASP A 191 -1.59 1.80 -4.34
CA ASP A 191 -2.54 2.46 -5.26
C ASP A 191 -2.62 3.97 -5.00
N LEU A 192 -2.56 4.38 -3.73
CA LEU A 192 -2.50 5.79 -3.36
C LEU A 192 -1.19 6.43 -3.83
N VAL A 193 -0.06 5.76 -3.62
CA VAL A 193 1.25 6.27 -4.05
C VAL A 193 1.32 6.40 -5.57
N ASP A 194 0.75 5.47 -6.32
CA ASP A 194 0.67 5.54 -7.79
C ASP A 194 -0.13 6.76 -8.25
N GLU A 195 -1.30 7.03 -7.63
CA GLU A 195 -2.09 8.24 -7.89
C GLU A 195 -1.30 9.53 -7.56
N MET A 196 -0.59 9.54 -6.42
CA MET A 196 0.22 10.69 -6.03
C MET A 196 1.36 10.96 -7.01
N ILE A 197 1.98 9.91 -7.56
CA ILE A 197 3.01 10.04 -8.59
C ILE A 197 2.40 10.49 -9.93
N GLY A 198 1.20 10.00 -10.27
CA GLY A 198 0.42 10.50 -11.40
C GLY A 198 0.17 12.02 -11.29
N ALA A 199 -0.16 12.51 -10.09
CA ALA A 199 -0.37 13.92 -9.84
C ALA A 199 0.86 14.79 -10.12
N LEU A 200 2.10 14.29 -9.95
CA LEU A 200 3.33 14.99 -10.36
C LEU A 200 3.42 15.22 -11.87
N LYS A 201 2.72 14.40 -12.65
CA LYS A 201 2.64 14.53 -14.11
C LYS A 201 1.40 15.33 -14.56
N GLY A 202 0.58 15.80 -13.61
CA GLY A 202 -0.69 16.45 -13.90
C GLY A 202 -1.85 15.46 -14.16
N GLU A 203 -1.64 14.18 -13.95
CA GLU A 203 -2.61 13.10 -14.14
C GLU A 203 -3.34 12.82 -12.82
N SER A 204 -4.31 13.65 -12.44
CA SER A 204 -5.11 13.46 -11.21
C SER A 204 -6.56 13.15 -11.54
N HIS A 205 -7.14 12.14 -10.87
CA HIS A 205 -8.56 11.83 -10.99
C HIS A 205 -9.39 12.81 -10.16
N ARG A 206 -10.41 13.43 -10.81
CA ARG A 206 -11.25 14.45 -10.19
C ARG A 206 -12.64 13.92 -9.85
N CYS A 207 -13.22 14.45 -8.79
CA CYS A 207 -14.56 14.09 -8.33
C CYS A 207 -15.24 15.24 -7.58
N GLU A 208 -16.56 15.05 -7.36
CA GLU A 208 -17.34 15.70 -6.32
C GLU A 208 -17.78 14.66 -5.28
N PHE A 209 -18.41 15.12 -4.19
CA PHE A 209 -18.96 14.25 -3.15
C PHE A 209 -20.46 14.52 -3.01
N ASP A 210 -21.26 13.44 -3.08
CA ASP A 210 -22.67 13.44 -2.67
C ASP A 210 -22.77 12.69 -1.32
N GLY A 211 -22.96 13.46 -0.26
CA GLY A 211 -22.78 12.92 1.09
C GLY A 211 -21.39 12.34 1.30
N VAL A 212 -21.29 11.01 1.48
CA VAL A 212 -20.00 10.28 1.59
C VAL A 212 -19.58 9.62 0.28
N GLU A 213 -20.43 9.62 -0.73
CA GLU A 213 -20.17 8.96 -2.01
C GLU A 213 -19.27 9.81 -2.91
N THR A 214 -18.30 9.16 -3.52
CA THR A 214 -17.42 9.78 -4.53
C THR A 214 -18.09 9.74 -5.89
N VAL A 215 -18.31 10.90 -6.51
CA VAL A 215 -18.90 11.06 -7.84
C VAL A 215 -17.81 11.53 -8.81
N PRO A 216 -17.22 10.63 -9.63
CA PRO A 216 -16.18 10.98 -10.60
C PRO A 216 -16.68 12.02 -11.61
N THR A 217 -15.88 13.08 -11.83
CA THR A 217 -16.18 14.12 -12.83
C THR A 217 -14.90 14.83 -13.26
N ALA A 218 -14.76 15.15 -14.54
CA ALA A 218 -13.55 15.77 -15.09
C ALA A 218 -13.24 17.15 -14.51
N THR A 219 -14.24 17.88 -14.04
CA THR A 219 -14.13 19.25 -13.49
C THR A 219 -14.34 19.29 -11.99
N GLY A 220 -14.25 18.15 -11.31
CA GLY A 220 -14.48 18.06 -9.87
C GLY A 220 -13.50 18.89 -9.05
N ARG A 221 -14.01 19.42 -7.94
CA ARG A 221 -13.24 20.23 -6.98
C ARG A 221 -12.24 19.40 -6.21
N TYR A 222 -12.57 18.12 -5.97
CA TYR A 222 -11.77 17.18 -5.20
C TYR A 222 -11.03 16.20 -6.11
N CYS A 223 -10.11 15.45 -5.50
CA CYS A 223 -9.43 14.33 -6.14
C CYS A 223 -9.76 13.02 -5.41
N TYR A 224 -9.66 11.90 -6.13
CA TYR A 224 -9.88 10.57 -5.56
C TYR A 224 -8.92 9.55 -6.18
N VAL A 225 -8.80 8.41 -5.52
CA VAL A 225 -8.06 7.25 -6.05
C VAL A 225 -9.07 6.26 -6.61
N PRO A 226 -8.97 5.85 -7.88
CA PRO A 226 -10.01 5.02 -8.53
C PRO A 226 -10.20 3.64 -7.91
N THR A 227 -9.13 3.08 -7.31
CA THR A 227 -9.14 1.72 -6.75
C THR A 227 -9.49 1.73 -5.28
N ILE A 228 -10.76 1.51 -4.94
CA ILE A 228 -11.22 1.33 -3.56
C ILE A 228 -11.82 -0.07 -3.42
N HIS A 229 -11.48 -0.77 -2.34
CA HIS A 229 -12.00 -2.09 -2.02
C HIS A 229 -13.13 -1.98 -1.00
N LYS A 230 -14.28 -2.58 -1.31
CA LYS A 230 -15.42 -2.73 -0.40
C LYS A 230 -15.45 -4.17 0.07
N VAL A 231 -15.19 -4.40 1.34
CA VAL A 231 -15.07 -5.76 1.93
C VAL A 231 -15.65 -5.78 3.33
N LYS A 232 -16.11 -6.95 3.79
CA LYS A 232 -16.57 -7.13 5.16
C LYS A 232 -15.41 -7.37 6.12
N LEU A 233 -15.55 -6.91 7.34
CA LEU A 233 -14.53 -7.08 8.38
C LEU A 233 -14.19 -8.56 8.60
N GLY A 234 -15.20 -9.45 8.55
CA GLY A 234 -15.03 -10.91 8.67
C GLY A 234 -14.18 -11.48 7.54
N GLU A 235 -14.39 -11.05 6.28
CA GLU A 235 -13.62 -11.50 5.11
C GLU A 235 -12.13 -11.18 5.27
N ILE A 236 -11.81 -10.01 5.84
CA ILE A 236 -10.42 -9.63 6.11
C ILE A 236 -9.77 -10.63 7.08
N VAL A 237 -10.49 -10.98 8.15
CA VAL A 237 -9.98 -11.89 9.18
C VAL A 237 -9.80 -13.31 8.63
N ASP A 238 -10.75 -13.79 7.85
CA ASP A 238 -10.70 -15.12 7.25
C ASP A 238 -9.53 -15.27 6.26
N LEU A 239 -9.29 -14.27 5.43
CA LEU A 239 -8.12 -14.22 4.55
C LEU A 239 -6.82 -14.22 5.35
N LEU A 240 -6.71 -13.41 6.40
CA LEU A 240 -5.50 -13.34 7.22
C LEU A 240 -5.20 -14.66 7.94
N ARG A 241 -6.23 -15.38 8.39
CA ARG A 241 -6.07 -16.73 8.98
C ARG A 241 -5.58 -17.74 7.94
N GLN A 242 -6.13 -17.70 6.71
CA GLN A 242 -5.65 -18.54 5.62
C GLN A 242 -4.17 -18.26 5.30
N PHE A 243 -3.76 -16.98 5.28
CA PHE A 243 -2.36 -16.59 5.06
C PHE A 243 -1.43 -17.13 6.17
N ALA A 244 -1.86 -17.07 7.43
CA ALA A 244 -1.08 -17.57 8.56
C ALA A 244 -0.92 -19.10 8.56
N GLU A 245 -1.88 -19.85 7.99
CA GLU A 245 -1.82 -21.32 7.89
C GLU A 245 -0.98 -21.81 6.70
N MET A 246 -0.68 -20.95 5.71
CA MET A 246 0.04 -21.33 4.50
C MET A 246 1.38 -22.04 4.76
N PRO A 247 2.24 -21.65 5.72
CA PRO A 247 3.49 -22.37 6.00
C PRO A 247 3.29 -23.80 6.48
N LYS A 248 2.16 -24.11 7.12
CA LYS A 248 1.82 -25.46 7.61
C LYS A 248 1.18 -26.33 6.54
N THR A 249 0.32 -25.74 5.73
CA THR A 249 -0.47 -26.43 4.72
C THR A 249 0.21 -26.47 3.36
N LEU A 250 1.20 -25.60 3.11
CA LEU A 250 1.82 -25.32 1.80
C LEU A 250 0.81 -24.86 0.74
N MET A 251 -0.44 -24.56 1.14
CA MET A 251 -1.51 -24.12 0.26
C MET A 251 -1.46 -22.61 0.06
N ILE A 252 -1.22 -22.17 -1.17
CA ILE A 252 -1.34 -20.75 -1.53
C ILE A 252 -2.83 -20.44 -1.70
N PRO A 253 -3.38 -19.46 -0.93
CA PRO A 253 -4.76 -19.02 -1.11
C PRO A 253 -4.95 -18.34 -2.47
N GLU A 254 -6.21 -18.20 -2.90
CA GLU A 254 -6.51 -17.47 -4.13
C GLU A 254 -6.22 -15.97 -3.95
N ILE A 255 -5.16 -15.52 -4.63
CA ILE A 255 -4.69 -14.12 -4.59
C ILE A 255 -4.58 -13.56 -6.01
N PRO A 256 -5.70 -13.39 -6.75
CA PRO A 256 -5.68 -12.88 -8.13
C PRO A 256 -4.95 -11.54 -8.23
N ASN A 257 -4.36 -11.27 -9.39
CA ASN A 257 -3.68 -9.98 -9.63
C ASN A 257 -4.66 -8.81 -9.41
N TYR A 258 -4.15 -7.75 -8.78
CA TYR A 258 -4.90 -6.52 -8.44
C TYR A 258 -6.06 -6.73 -7.44
N SER A 259 -6.29 -7.95 -6.95
CA SER A 259 -7.35 -8.22 -5.96
C SER A 259 -7.02 -7.64 -4.59
N PHE A 260 -8.07 -7.44 -3.79
CA PHE A 260 -7.93 -7.11 -2.37
C PHE A 260 -7.09 -8.16 -1.62
N ALA A 261 -7.35 -9.45 -1.90
CA ALA A 261 -6.63 -10.56 -1.25
C ALA A 261 -5.12 -10.48 -1.48
N LYS A 262 -4.66 -10.16 -2.71
CA LYS A 262 -3.23 -9.99 -3.00
C LYS A 262 -2.61 -8.82 -2.26
N LYS A 263 -3.29 -7.68 -2.20
CA LYS A 263 -2.85 -6.47 -1.49
C LYS A 263 -2.83 -6.70 0.03
N LEU A 264 -3.83 -7.40 0.55
CA LEU A 264 -3.89 -7.80 1.95
C LEU A 264 -2.76 -8.78 2.31
N TYR A 265 -2.46 -9.75 1.43
CA TYR A 265 -1.35 -10.69 1.61
C TYR A 265 0.00 -9.96 1.66
N SER A 266 0.26 -9.04 0.73
CA SER A 266 1.46 -8.19 0.76
C SER A 266 1.56 -7.38 2.06
N THR A 267 0.43 -6.88 2.54
CA THR A 267 0.36 -6.16 3.82
C THR A 267 0.69 -7.10 4.98
N PHE A 268 0.07 -8.29 5.04
CA PHE A 268 0.32 -9.29 6.08
C PHE A 268 1.80 -9.69 6.17
N LEU A 269 2.45 -9.96 5.02
CA LEU A 269 3.87 -10.29 4.97
C LEU A 269 4.76 -9.20 5.56
N SER A 270 4.37 -7.92 5.48
CA SER A 270 5.14 -6.82 6.06
C SER A 270 5.12 -6.77 7.60
N TYR A 271 4.20 -7.51 8.24
CA TYR A 271 4.11 -7.68 9.70
C TYR A 271 4.66 -9.01 10.18
N LEU A 272 5.01 -9.92 9.26
CA LEU A 272 5.48 -11.24 9.63
C LEU A 272 6.87 -11.14 10.26
N PRO A 273 7.08 -11.72 11.46
CA PRO A 273 8.41 -11.80 12.07
C PRO A 273 9.37 -12.60 11.17
N LYS A 274 10.66 -12.23 11.18
CA LYS A 274 11.68 -12.89 10.35
C LYS A 274 11.74 -14.40 10.60
N GLU A 275 11.54 -14.81 11.84
CA GLU A 275 11.55 -16.19 12.28
C GLU A 275 10.39 -17.02 11.68
N LYS A 276 9.27 -16.37 11.35
CA LYS A 276 8.11 -16.99 10.70
C LYS A 276 8.12 -16.89 9.18
N ALA A 277 9.02 -16.07 8.62
CA ALA A 277 9.19 -15.96 7.16
C ALA A 277 10.00 -17.13 6.58
N ILE A 278 10.67 -17.91 7.43
CA ILE A 278 11.46 -19.09 7.06
C ILE A 278 10.85 -20.30 7.77
N PHE A 279 10.54 -21.34 7.02
CA PHE A 279 10.00 -22.57 7.56
C PHE A 279 10.59 -23.79 6.82
N ASP A 280 10.72 -24.90 7.54
CA ASP A 280 11.28 -26.13 7.01
C ASP A 280 10.25 -26.88 6.14
N LEU A 281 10.73 -27.42 5.03
CA LEU A 281 9.92 -28.28 4.17
C LEU A 281 10.16 -29.75 4.52
N LYS A 282 9.09 -30.52 4.58
CA LYS A 282 9.18 -31.95 4.85
C LYS A 282 9.69 -32.69 3.62
N MET A 283 10.88 -33.29 3.74
CA MET A 283 11.43 -34.20 2.74
C MET A 283 10.99 -35.62 3.06
N ASN A 284 10.25 -36.26 2.15
CA ASN A 284 9.89 -37.66 2.22
C ASN A 284 10.96 -38.48 1.46
N ILE A 285 11.64 -39.40 2.14
CA ILE A 285 12.74 -40.20 1.58
C ILE A 285 12.33 -41.65 1.59
N ASP A 286 12.59 -42.36 0.46
CA ASP A 286 12.44 -43.81 0.33
C ASP A 286 13.61 -44.43 -0.46
N ASP A 287 13.51 -45.76 -0.79
CA ASP A 287 14.56 -46.45 -1.54
C ASP A 287 14.74 -45.95 -2.97
N ARG A 288 13.76 -45.22 -3.51
CA ARG A 288 13.75 -44.68 -4.88
C ARG A 288 14.35 -43.28 -4.95
N GLY A 289 14.39 -42.54 -3.83
CA GLY A 289 14.87 -41.16 -3.79
C GLY A 289 14.18 -40.31 -2.75
N SER A 290 13.93 -39.03 -3.08
CA SER A 290 13.19 -38.12 -2.19
C SER A 290 12.17 -37.28 -2.93
N PHE A 291 11.14 -36.88 -2.19
CA PHE A 291 10.07 -36.00 -2.63
C PHE A 291 9.89 -34.89 -1.60
N THR A 292 9.91 -33.64 -2.08
CA THR A 292 9.66 -32.46 -1.26
C THR A 292 8.63 -31.58 -1.94
N GLU A 293 7.48 -31.42 -1.33
CA GLU A 293 6.48 -30.45 -1.79
C GLU A 293 6.92 -29.04 -1.37
N LEU A 294 6.85 -28.09 -2.30
CA LEU A 294 7.17 -26.68 -2.05
C LEU A 294 5.90 -25.87 -1.77
N VAL A 295 4.93 -25.98 -2.66
CA VAL A 295 3.64 -25.30 -2.58
C VAL A 295 2.60 -26.04 -3.39
N HIS A 296 1.32 -25.88 -3.04
CA HIS A 296 0.19 -26.23 -3.90
C HIS A 296 -0.90 -25.16 -3.90
N THR A 297 -1.76 -25.23 -4.89
CA THR A 297 -2.90 -24.35 -5.05
C THR A 297 -4.17 -25.18 -5.18
N ILE A 298 -5.32 -24.59 -4.91
CA ILE A 298 -6.61 -25.27 -5.01
C ILE A 298 -6.88 -25.74 -6.43
N ASN A 299 -6.53 -24.94 -7.44
CA ASN A 299 -6.95 -25.14 -8.83
C ASN A 299 -5.82 -25.48 -9.81
N CYS A 300 -4.55 -25.24 -9.44
CA CYS A 300 -3.41 -25.33 -10.37
C CYS A 300 -2.41 -26.46 -10.03
N GLY A 301 -2.74 -27.34 -9.06
CA GLY A 301 -1.87 -28.44 -8.66
C GLY A 301 -0.74 -28.02 -7.71
N GLN A 302 0.36 -28.76 -7.73
CA GLN A 302 1.47 -28.58 -6.80
C GLN A 302 2.81 -28.39 -7.52
N VAL A 303 3.74 -27.70 -6.86
CA VAL A 303 5.16 -27.63 -7.24
C VAL A 303 5.96 -28.45 -6.23
N SER A 304 6.78 -29.36 -6.73
CA SER A 304 7.59 -30.25 -5.87
C SER A 304 8.97 -30.52 -6.48
N ILE A 305 9.91 -30.88 -5.62
CA ILE A 305 11.24 -31.37 -6.01
C ILE A 305 11.27 -32.88 -5.81
N ASN A 306 11.59 -33.61 -6.90
CA ASN A 306 11.79 -35.05 -6.88
C ASN A 306 13.24 -35.34 -7.20
N ILE A 307 13.93 -36.10 -6.35
CA ILE A 307 15.28 -36.59 -6.56
C ILE A 307 15.18 -38.10 -6.68
N SER A 308 15.58 -38.67 -7.84
CA SER A 308 15.60 -40.13 -8.05
C SER A 308 17.01 -40.64 -7.93
N LYS A 309 17.16 -41.86 -7.33
CA LYS A 309 18.43 -42.57 -7.30
C LYS A 309 18.77 -43.11 -8.68
N PRO A 310 20.05 -43.28 -9.02
CA PRO A 310 20.46 -43.92 -10.29
C PRO A 310 19.80 -45.29 -10.51
N GLY A 311 19.36 -45.55 -11.72
CA GLY A 311 18.73 -46.82 -12.10
C GLY A 311 17.24 -46.96 -11.75
N ILE A 312 16.63 -45.94 -11.14
CA ILE A 312 15.19 -45.92 -10.87
C ILE A 312 14.43 -45.35 -12.07
N SER A 313 13.60 -46.16 -12.69
CA SER A 313 12.65 -45.71 -13.72
C SER A 313 11.43 -45.07 -13.06
N LYS A 314 11.11 -43.83 -13.43
CA LYS A 314 9.84 -43.20 -13.06
C LYS A 314 8.72 -43.76 -13.93
N ALA A 315 7.57 -44.05 -13.34
CA ALA A 315 6.38 -44.33 -14.11
C ALA A 315 6.05 -43.12 -15.01
N SER A 316 5.86 -43.35 -16.28
CA SER A 316 5.39 -42.30 -17.21
C SER A 316 3.93 -42.00 -16.87
N THR A 317 3.68 -40.93 -16.16
CA THR A 317 2.33 -40.40 -15.97
C THR A 317 1.91 -39.70 -17.25
N GLY A 318 1.03 -40.35 -18.03
CA GLY A 318 0.34 -39.66 -19.12
C GLY A 318 -0.52 -38.54 -18.59
N ILE A 319 -0.33 -37.32 -19.09
CA ILE A 319 -1.22 -36.22 -18.83
C ILE A 319 -2.51 -36.49 -19.60
N ILE A 320 -3.60 -36.78 -18.90
CA ILE A 320 -4.94 -36.78 -19.50
C ILE A 320 -5.42 -35.32 -19.47
N PRO A 321 -5.61 -34.65 -20.61
CA PRO A 321 -6.18 -33.31 -20.60
C PRO A 321 -7.67 -33.40 -20.21
N SER A 322 -8.00 -33.14 -18.97
CA SER A 322 -9.37 -32.76 -18.61
C SER A 322 -9.56 -31.30 -19.05
N GLY A 323 -10.59 -31.05 -19.84
CA GLY A 323 -10.81 -29.76 -20.51
C GLY A 323 -10.67 -28.55 -19.56
N ASN A 324 -9.97 -27.54 -20.06
CA ASN A 324 -9.81 -26.18 -19.53
C ASN A 324 -8.88 -25.93 -18.35
N SER A 325 -7.88 -26.74 -18.06
CA SER A 325 -6.79 -26.31 -17.18
C SER A 325 -5.43 -26.72 -17.76
N SER A 326 -4.62 -25.74 -18.17
CA SER A 326 -3.23 -25.96 -18.56
C SER A 326 -2.39 -26.21 -17.30
N LEU A 327 -2.19 -27.48 -16.96
CA LEU A 327 -1.22 -27.92 -15.96
C LEU A 327 0.16 -28.02 -16.63
N SER A 328 1.06 -27.08 -16.33
CA SER A 328 2.49 -27.24 -16.61
C SER A 328 3.19 -27.73 -15.36
N SER A 329 3.41 -29.05 -15.27
CA SER A 329 4.36 -29.60 -14.31
C SER A 329 5.76 -29.46 -14.88
N VAL A 330 6.58 -28.57 -14.30
CA VAL A 330 8.01 -28.52 -14.60
C VAL A 330 8.70 -29.62 -13.80
N VAL A 331 8.98 -30.76 -14.44
CA VAL A 331 9.86 -31.78 -13.88
C VAL A 331 11.28 -31.40 -14.31
N MET A 332 12.08 -30.83 -13.41
CA MET A 332 13.53 -30.77 -13.66
C MET A 332 14.14 -32.14 -13.42
N ASP A 333 14.48 -32.85 -14.50
CA ASP A 333 15.27 -34.07 -14.43
C ASP A 333 16.74 -33.70 -14.32
N LEU A 334 17.31 -33.85 -13.13
CA LEU A 334 18.73 -33.64 -12.85
C LEU A 334 19.55 -34.94 -13.05
N SER A 335 18.94 -36.02 -13.51
CA SER A 335 19.64 -37.28 -13.83
C SER A 335 20.17 -37.24 -15.27
N ASN A 336 21.48 -37.17 -15.41
CA ASN A 336 22.32 -37.27 -16.60
C ASN A 336 23.00 -35.98 -17.08
N ARG A 337 23.96 -35.50 -16.27
CA ARG A 337 25.18 -34.96 -16.82
C ARG A 337 26.36 -35.84 -16.41
N GLU A 338 26.47 -37.04 -16.96
CA GLU A 338 27.77 -37.68 -17.14
C GLU A 338 28.55 -36.83 -18.15
N ARG A 339 29.66 -36.25 -17.67
CA ARG A 339 30.64 -35.61 -18.55
C ARG A 339 31.15 -36.69 -19.51
N LYS A 340 30.81 -36.58 -20.78
CA LYS A 340 31.62 -37.23 -21.83
C LYS A 340 32.92 -36.44 -21.91
N GLU A 341 33.99 -37.07 -21.43
CA GLU A 341 35.35 -36.59 -21.75
C GLU A 341 35.54 -36.57 -23.26
N PRO A 342 36.25 -35.59 -23.82
CA PRO A 342 36.56 -35.60 -25.23
C PRO A 342 37.60 -36.68 -25.50
N MET A 343 37.26 -37.66 -26.32
CA MET A 343 38.24 -38.58 -26.91
C MET A 343 39.24 -37.77 -27.74
N LYS A 344 40.53 -38.12 -27.57
CA LYS A 344 41.69 -37.58 -28.24
C LYS A 344 41.62 -37.74 -29.77
#